data_1fc48f8e2e7e3e5cb2dd1c34db6c39ba
#
_entry.id   1fc48f8e2e7e3e5cb2dd1c34db6c39ba
#
_cell.length_a   1.000
_cell.length_b   1.000
_cell.length_c   1.000
_cell.angle_alpha   90.00
_cell.angle_beta   90.00
_cell.angle_gamma   90.00
#
_symmetry.space_group_name_H-M   'P 1'
#
loop_
_entity.id
_entity.type
_entity.pdbx_description
1 polymer ?
#
loop_
_entity_poly.entity_id
_entity_poly.type
_entity_poly.pdbx_seq_one_letter_code
_entity_poly.pdbx_strand_id
1 'polypeptide(L)'
;MEEIKMRVLENCEPKRVFYYFEEICKIPHGSRNTKQISDYLVNFAKDHGFDYVQDELNNVVIYKPATAGYENAPTVILQGHMDMVCEKRPDVEHDFEKDGLNLSVKDGYVSANGTTLGGDDGIAVAYALALLDSTDIPHPALEVLVTVDEEIGLLGAVGLDCSILKGKRMINMDSEAEGSLWISCAGGLSAVSSIPVKRVEAEGKKIGVKICGLMGGHSGAEIDKKRANANVLMARFLYGLKNKADYEMISLEGGQKDNAITREAVAELLIDGDQTEAVKAYAAKVQEGLREEYEGSDARITIQITEGDVETAMVLYPTSREKVLFYLMEIPFGIQKMSGSIEGLVETSTNIGIVKLYEDEFFASSSVRSSVEAARDALSDKIQYLTEFLGGEYTIQGAYPAWEYRKESPLRDKMVSVYEEMYGQKPAVVAIHAGLECGLFYKKIEGLDCVSLGPNMKDIHTSEEVLDIASTERVWNYLVKVLEQLKD
;
A
#
# COMPACT_ATOMS: atom_id res chain seq x y z
N MET A 1 -4.14 -40.33 27.50
CA MET A 1 -3.81 -39.03 28.09
C MET A 1 -3.34 -38.21 26.91
N GLU A 2 -4.19 -37.33 26.40
CA GLU A 2 -3.70 -36.29 25.47
C GLU A 2 -2.65 -35.49 26.24
N GLU A 3 -1.44 -35.43 25.73
CA GLU A 3 -0.46 -34.46 26.19
C GLU A 3 -1.09 -33.07 26.00
N ILE A 4 -1.30 -32.36 27.08
CA ILE A 4 -1.68 -30.94 27.01
C ILE A 4 -0.50 -30.26 26.36
N LYS A 5 -0.58 -30.03 25.06
CA LYS A 5 0.44 -29.32 24.29
C LYS A 5 0.46 -27.89 24.84
N MET A 6 1.53 -27.52 25.53
CA MET A 6 1.73 -26.16 26.03
C MET A 6 1.57 -25.16 24.88
N ARG A 7 0.86 -24.08 25.11
CA ARG A 7 0.68 -23.02 24.10
C ARG A 7 2.02 -22.34 23.85
N VAL A 8 2.29 -22.01 22.62
CA VAL A 8 3.57 -21.36 22.21
C VAL A 8 3.72 -19.97 22.84
N LEU A 9 2.60 -19.23 22.93
CA LEU A 9 2.59 -17.85 23.41
C LEU A 9 2.16 -17.72 24.89
N GLU A 10 2.03 -18.81 25.65
CA GLU A 10 1.49 -18.78 27.03
C GLU A 10 2.32 -17.92 28.00
N ASN A 11 3.61 -17.70 27.70
CA ASN A 11 4.52 -16.87 28.52
C ASN A 11 4.68 -15.44 28.00
N CYS A 12 3.97 -15.05 26.93
CA CYS A 12 3.99 -13.69 26.40
C CYS A 12 2.96 -12.82 27.15
N GLU A 13 3.32 -11.57 27.42
CA GLU A 13 2.41 -10.56 27.98
C GLU A 13 2.01 -9.54 26.89
N PRO A 14 0.75 -9.09 26.87
CA PRO A 14 -0.38 -9.42 27.77
C PRO A 14 -0.97 -10.81 27.45
N LYS A 15 -1.12 -11.64 28.44
CA LYS A 15 -1.53 -13.06 28.25
C LYS A 15 -2.80 -13.22 27.46
N ARG A 16 -3.80 -12.37 27.73
CA ARG A 16 -5.10 -12.46 27.05
C ARG A 16 -5.00 -12.10 25.57
N VAL A 17 -4.20 -11.10 25.22
CA VAL A 17 -3.95 -10.72 23.82
C VAL A 17 -3.25 -11.86 23.07
N PHE A 18 -2.14 -12.37 23.62
CA PHE A 18 -1.41 -13.47 23.00
C PHE A 18 -2.17 -14.80 22.98
N TYR A 19 -3.12 -14.98 23.93
CA TYR A 19 -4.05 -16.10 23.88
C TYR A 19 -4.92 -16.03 22.62
N TYR A 20 -5.54 -14.88 22.35
CA TYR A 20 -6.39 -14.71 21.17
C TYR A 20 -5.59 -14.68 19.87
N PHE A 21 -4.41 -14.07 19.89
CA PHE A 21 -3.53 -14.11 18.72
C PHE A 21 -3.15 -15.54 18.34
N GLU A 22 -2.79 -16.39 19.30
CA GLU A 22 -2.51 -17.81 19.04
C GLU A 22 -3.75 -18.58 18.56
N GLU A 23 -4.96 -18.24 19.03
CA GLU A 23 -6.20 -18.86 18.51
C GLU A 23 -6.47 -18.46 17.05
N ILE A 24 -6.27 -17.19 16.71
CA ILE A 24 -6.42 -16.68 15.34
C ILE A 24 -5.43 -17.38 14.40
N CYS A 25 -4.17 -17.50 14.80
CA CYS A 25 -3.14 -18.17 14.00
C CYS A 25 -3.40 -19.66 13.74
N LYS A 26 -4.29 -20.31 14.48
CA LYS A 26 -4.72 -21.71 14.21
C LYS A 26 -5.72 -21.81 13.05
N ILE A 27 -6.33 -20.70 12.65
CA ILE A 27 -7.38 -20.64 11.63
C ILE A 27 -6.72 -20.17 10.33
N PRO A 28 -6.85 -20.89 9.21
CA PRO A 28 -6.46 -20.36 7.91
C PRO A 28 -7.28 -19.11 7.57
N HIS A 29 -6.60 -17.97 7.33
CA HIS A 29 -7.27 -16.68 7.13
C HIS A 29 -6.56 -15.75 6.13
N GLY A 30 -5.97 -16.32 5.09
CA GLY A 30 -5.48 -15.53 3.95
C GLY A 30 -6.60 -14.77 3.27
N SER A 31 -6.29 -13.67 2.58
CA SER A 31 -7.28 -12.91 1.79
C SER A 31 -8.08 -13.84 0.88
N ARG A 32 -9.39 -13.64 0.78
CA ARG A 32 -10.41 -14.48 0.15
C ARG A 32 -10.74 -15.80 0.87
N ASN A 33 -9.99 -16.18 1.90
CA ASN A 33 -10.26 -17.37 2.73
C ASN A 33 -10.67 -16.96 4.16
N THR A 34 -11.51 -15.96 4.31
CA THR A 34 -11.83 -15.31 5.59
C THR A 34 -13.06 -15.88 6.31
N LYS A 35 -13.80 -16.81 5.69
CA LYS A 35 -15.06 -17.31 6.28
C LYS A 35 -14.88 -17.99 7.64
N GLN A 36 -13.82 -18.76 7.83
CA GLN A 36 -13.60 -19.51 9.06
C GLN A 36 -13.28 -18.57 10.25
N ILE A 37 -12.42 -17.56 10.02
CA ILE A 37 -12.08 -16.57 11.06
C ILE A 37 -13.26 -15.66 11.35
N SER A 38 -14.04 -15.26 10.33
CA SER A 38 -15.28 -14.51 10.51
C SER A 38 -16.29 -15.27 11.36
N ASP A 39 -16.49 -16.58 11.10
CA ASP A 39 -17.36 -17.44 11.93
C ASP A 39 -16.83 -17.63 13.35
N TYR A 40 -15.51 -17.67 13.53
CA TYR A 40 -14.89 -17.68 14.86
C TYR A 40 -15.27 -16.43 15.65
N LEU A 41 -15.20 -15.24 15.05
CA LEU A 41 -15.59 -13.97 15.69
C LEU A 41 -17.09 -13.95 16.02
N VAL A 42 -17.93 -14.46 15.14
CA VAL A 42 -19.38 -14.59 15.38
C VAL A 42 -19.66 -15.54 16.55
N ASN A 43 -18.98 -16.69 16.60
CA ASN A 43 -19.14 -17.64 17.70
C ASN A 43 -18.64 -17.04 19.03
N PHE A 44 -17.51 -16.33 19.01
CA PHE A 44 -17.03 -15.57 20.17
C PHE A 44 -18.11 -14.61 20.69
N ALA A 45 -18.74 -13.81 19.80
CA ALA A 45 -19.79 -12.88 20.20
C ALA A 45 -20.99 -13.61 20.84
N LYS A 46 -21.42 -14.73 20.26
CA LYS A 46 -22.51 -15.56 20.82
C LYS A 46 -22.17 -16.12 22.19
N ASP A 47 -20.98 -16.66 22.38
CA ASP A 47 -20.55 -17.28 23.62
C ASP A 47 -20.45 -16.26 24.77
N HIS A 48 -20.17 -15.00 24.45
CA HIS A 48 -20.12 -13.89 25.41
C HIS A 48 -21.45 -13.12 25.51
N GLY A 49 -22.46 -13.44 24.71
CA GLY A 49 -23.76 -12.78 24.73
C GLY A 49 -23.77 -11.37 24.17
N PHE A 50 -22.87 -11.04 23.26
CA PHE A 50 -22.83 -9.78 22.56
C PHE A 50 -23.72 -9.77 21.32
N ASP A 51 -24.32 -8.60 21.03
CA ASP A 51 -24.91 -8.34 19.73
C ASP A 51 -23.82 -8.25 18.67
N TYR A 52 -24.12 -8.72 17.47
CA TYR A 52 -23.18 -8.70 16.34
C TYR A 52 -23.89 -8.59 15.00
N VAL A 53 -23.14 -8.20 13.99
CA VAL A 53 -23.51 -8.26 12.56
C VAL A 53 -22.37 -8.93 11.81
N GLN A 54 -22.70 -9.92 10.96
CA GLN A 54 -21.81 -10.47 9.94
C GLN A 54 -22.46 -10.18 8.60
N ASP A 55 -21.76 -9.46 7.72
CA ASP A 55 -22.30 -9.13 6.40
C ASP A 55 -22.03 -10.23 5.36
N GLU A 56 -22.52 -10.02 4.13
CA GLU A 56 -22.36 -10.99 3.03
C GLU A 56 -20.91 -11.15 2.57
N LEU A 57 -20.04 -10.19 2.87
CA LEU A 57 -18.60 -10.24 2.58
C LEU A 57 -17.79 -10.93 3.69
N ASN A 58 -18.41 -11.24 4.83
CA ASN A 58 -17.83 -11.76 6.06
C ASN A 58 -17.16 -10.69 6.95
N ASN A 59 -17.37 -9.37 6.73
CA ASN A 59 -17.04 -8.39 7.74
C ASN A 59 -17.84 -8.66 9.02
N VAL A 60 -17.26 -8.39 10.18
CA VAL A 60 -17.93 -8.61 11.47
C VAL A 60 -17.90 -7.33 12.30
N VAL A 61 -19.07 -6.96 12.86
CA VAL A 61 -19.17 -5.92 13.88
C VAL A 61 -19.72 -6.54 15.17
N ILE A 62 -19.02 -6.35 16.30
CA ILE A 62 -19.44 -6.82 17.62
C ILE A 62 -19.67 -5.60 18.52
N TYR A 63 -20.80 -5.58 19.23
CA TYR A 63 -21.21 -4.46 20.07
C TYR A 63 -21.06 -4.83 21.55
N LYS A 64 -20.25 -4.05 22.29
CA LYS A 64 -20.12 -4.19 23.73
C LYS A 64 -20.68 -2.94 24.44
N PRO A 65 -21.64 -3.10 25.37
CA PRO A 65 -22.16 -1.98 26.16
C PRO A 65 -21.07 -1.26 26.95
N ALA A 66 -21.27 0.03 27.22
CA ALA A 66 -20.41 0.81 28.08
C ALA A 66 -20.34 0.22 29.52
N THR A 67 -19.18 0.33 30.14
CA THR A 67 -19.04 -0.01 31.56
C THR A 67 -19.65 1.07 32.45
N ALA A 68 -19.91 0.74 33.73
CA ALA A 68 -20.47 1.68 34.69
C ALA A 68 -19.70 3.00 34.79
N GLY A 69 -20.41 4.11 34.64
CA GLY A 69 -19.85 5.46 34.60
C GLY A 69 -19.40 5.96 33.22
N TYR A 70 -19.65 5.19 32.16
CA TYR A 70 -19.38 5.56 30.76
C TYR A 70 -20.64 5.54 29.88
N GLU A 71 -21.82 5.41 30.45
CA GLU A 71 -23.09 5.24 29.73
C GLU A 71 -23.42 6.42 28.82
N ASN A 72 -22.91 7.62 29.15
CA ASN A 72 -23.09 8.83 28.36
C ASN A 72 -21.89 9.19 27.49
N ALA A 73 -20.81 8.43 27.56
CA ALA A 73 -19.62 8.66 26.75
C ALA A 73 -19.93 8.29 25.26
N PRO A 74 -19.42 9.05 24.29
CA PRO A 74 -19.56 8.71 22.90
C PRO A 74 -18.95 7.33 22.59
N THR A 75 -19.68 6.54 21.78
CA THR A 75 -19.24 5.22 21.32
C THR A 75 -17.89 5.30 20.58
N VAL A 76 -17.03 4.33 20.82
CA VAL A 76 -15.73 4.18 20.16
C VAL A 76 -15.77 2.97 19.23
N ILE A 77 -15.33 3.16 17.98
CA ILE A 77 -15.10 2.09 17.03
C ILE A 77 -13.65 1.65 17.19
N LEU A 78 -13.43 0.35 17.41
CA LEU A 78 -12.13 -0.30 17.32
C LEU A 78 -12.09 -1.06 16.00
N GLN A 79 -11.08 -0.81 15.15
CA GLN A 79 -11.07 -1.36 13.81
C GLN A 79 -9.72 -1.98 13.47
N GLY A 80 -9.78 -3.10 12.76
CA GLY A 80 -8.68 -3.81 12.13
C GLY A 80 -9.21 -4.79 11.09
N HIS A 81 -8.33 -5.51 10.39
CA HIS A 81 -8.72 -6.52 9.41
C HIS A 81 -8.34 -7.94 9.85
N MET A 82 -9.04 -8.94 9.32
CA MET A 82 -8.86 -10.32 9.74
C MET A 82 -8.10 -11.18 8.72
N ASP A 83 -7.89 -10.70 7.53
CA ASP A 83 -7.12 -11.40 6.52
C ASP A 83 -5.63 -11.09 6.63
N MET A 84 -4.81 -11.89 5.97
CA MET A 84 -3.35 -11.73 5.94
C MET A 84 -2.79 -12.04 4.56
N VAL A 85 -1.64 -11.48 4.24
CA VAL A 85 -0.82 -11.87 3.09
C VAL A 85 -0.26 -13.28 3.29
N CYS A 86 -0.34 -14.11 2.24
CA CYS A 86 0.10 -15.51 2.25
C CYS A 86 1.43 -15.66 1.49
N GLU A 87 2.54 -15.51 2.19
CA GLU A 87 3.89 -15.72 1.65
C GLU A 87 4.64 -16.79 2.44
N LYS A 88 5.45 -17.61 1.76
CA LYS A 88 6.27 -18.62 2.42
C LYS A 88 7.62 -18.79 1.72
N ARG A 89 8.62 -19.29 2.46
CA ARG A 89 9.90 -19.69 1.88
C ARG A 89 9.71 -20.87 0.93
N PRO A 90 10.53 -20.96 -0.12
CA PRO A 90 10.42 -22.06 -1.11
C PRO A 90 10.65 -23.47 -0.53
N ASP A 91 11.37 -23.56 0.58
CA ASP A 91 11.69 -24.81 1.29
C ASP A 91 10.64 -25.25 2.32
N VAL A 92 9.55 -24.48 2.49
CA VAL A 92 8.51 -24.75 3.48
C VAL A 92 7.24 -25.32 2.79
N GLU A 93 6.81 -26.49 3.26
CA GLU A 93 5.50 -27.04 2.91
C GLU A 93 4.44 -26.44 3.86
N HIS A 94 3.50 -25.68 3.31
CA HIS A 94 2.38 -25.09 4.02
C HIS A 94 1.25 -24.81 3.03
N ASP A 95 0.02 -25.15 3.40
CA ASP A 95 -1.20 -24.89 2.63
C ASP A 95 -2.05 -23.84 3.36
N PHE A 96 -1.92 -22.57 2.96
CA PHE A 96 -2.64 -21.45 3.58
C PHE A 96 -4.18 -21.56 3.51
N GLU A 97 -4.72 -22.47 2.69
CA GLU A 97 -6.16 -22.73 2.63
C GLU A 97 -6.63 -23.65 3.77
N LYS A 98 -5.71 -24.41 4.41
CA LYS A 98 -6.07 -25.48 5.35
C LYS A 98 -5.29 -25.46 6.66
N ASP A 99 -4.03 -25.01 6.60
CA ASP A 99 -3.13 -25.15 7.73
C ASP A 99 -3.10 -23.87 8.56
N GLY A 100 -3.14 -24.01 9.87
CA GLY A 100 -2.81 -22.93 10.79
C GLY A 100 -1.31 -22.66 10.85
N LEU A 101 -0.93 -21.48 11.29
CA LEU A 101 0.47 -21.02 11.33
C LEU A 101 1.27 -21.75 12.41
N ASN A 102 2.51 -22.07 12.11
CA ASN A 102 3.44 -22.71 13.05
C ASN A 102 4.27 -21.64 13.77
N LEU A 103 3.78 -21.18 14.92
CA LEU A 103 4.38 -20.07 15.68
C LEU A 103 5.69 -20.44 16.38
N SER A 104 6.55 -19.46 16.58
CA SER A 104 7.72 -19.52 17.44
C SER A 104 7.97 -18.18 18.15
N VAL A 105 8.65 -18.26 19.31
CA VAL A 105 9.10 -17.08 20.06
C VAL A 105 10.62 -17.12 20.14
N LYS A 106 11.26 -16.03 19.66
CA LYS A 106 12.71 -15.90 19.68
C LYS A 106 13.11 -14.45 19.90
N ASP A 107 14.07 -14.21 20.79
CA ASP A 107 14.68 -12.90 21.04
C ASP A 107 13.68 -11.76 21.28
N GLY A 108 12.54 -12.06 21.93
CA GLY A 108 11.48 -11.08 22.23
C GLY A 108 10.49 -10.86 21.08
N TYR A 109 10.56 -11.64 20.01
CA TYR A 109 9.65 -11.58 18.87
C TYR A 109 8.84 -12.85 18.70
N VAL A 110 7.62 -12.71 18.22
CA VAL A 110 6.80 -13.80 17.66
C VAL A 110 7.01 -13.84 16.16
N SER A 111 7.13 -15.04 15.61
CA SER A 111 7.19 -15.30 14.16
C SER A 111 6.47 -16.59 13.80
N ALA A 112 6.17 -16.79 12.53
CA ALA A 112 5.78 -18.09 11.98
C ALA A 112 6.98 -18.76 11.28
N ASN A 113 7.09 -20.08 11.41
CA ASN A 113 8.27 -20.82 10.93
C ASN A 113 8.30 -20.93 9.40
N GLY A 114 8.76 -19.89 8.73
CA GLY A 114 8.98 -19.84 7.29
C GLY A 114 7.77 -19.46 6.45
N THR A 115 6.74 -18.89 7.12
CA THR A 115 5.58 -18.24 6.49
C THR A 115 5.44 -16.82 7.02
N THR A 116 4.60 -15.99 6.39
CA THR A 116 4.06 -14.78 7.02
C THR A 116 3.41 -15.13 8.36
N LEU A 117 3.42 -14.17 9.29
CA LEU A 117 2.88 -14.34 10.64
C LEU A 117 1.39 -13.93 10.73
N GLY A 118 0.95 -12.97 9.89
CA GLY A 118 -0.34 -12.32 10.03
C GLY A 118 -0.45 -11.49 11.30
N GLY A 119 0.67 -10.92 11.78
CA GLY A 119 0.69 -9.90 12.81
C GLY A 119 -0.06 -8.66 12.35
N ASP A 120 0.15 -8.30 11.12
CA ASP A 120 -0.64 -7.41 10.27
C ASP A 120 -1.84 -8.20 9.68
N ASP A 121 -3.09 -8.00 10.14
CA ASP A 121 -3.49 -7.20 11.30
C ASP A 121 -4.17 -8.08 12.40
N GLY A 122 -3.78 -9.35 12.48
CA GLY A 122 -4.27 -10.28 13.50
C GLY A 122 -4.07 -9.80 14.93
N ILE A 123 -3.07 -8.89 15.17
CA ILE A 123 -2.86 -8.33 16.51
C ILE A 123 -3.96 -7.35 16.90
N ALA A 124 -4.52 -6.57 15.96
CA ALA A 124 -5.69 -5.73 16.22
C ALA A 124 -6.90 -6.57 16.61
N VAL A 125 -7.13 -7.67 15.88
CA VAL A 125 -8.21 -8.61 16.20
C VAL A 125 -8.00 -9.19 17.60
N ALA A 126 -6.77 -9.54 17.98
CA ALA A 126 -6.46 -10.06 19.30
C ALA A 126 -6.66 -9.00 20.41
N TYR A 127 -6.28 -7.74 20.18
CA TYR A 127 -6.58 -6.64 21.11
C TYR A 127 -8.08 -6.47 21.31
N ALA A 128 -8.83 -6.47 20.20
CA ALA A 128 -10.28 -6.31 20.23
C ALA A 128 -10.96 -7.45 21.01
N LEU A 129 -10.58 -8.71 20.77
CA LEU A 129 -11.11 -9.87 21.50
C LEU A 129 -10.75 -9.82 22.97
N ALA A 130 -9.52 -9.43 23.34
CA ALA A 130 -9.10 -9.28 24.72
C ALA A 130 -9.90 -8.19 25.46
N LEU A 131 -10.23 -7.08 24.80
CA LEU A 131 -11.10 -6.03 25.34
C LEU A 131 -12.54 -6.50 25.49
N LEU A 132 -13.07 -7.20 24.48
CA LEU A 132 -14.43 -7.76 24.51
C LEU A 132 -14.60 -8.76 25.65
N ASP A 133 -13.62 -9.63 25.88
CA ASP A 133 -13.64 -10.64 26.95
C ASP A 133 -13.37 -10.04 28.34
N SER A 134 -12.83 -8.81 28.44
CA SER A 134 -12.52 -8.18 29.73
C SER A 134 -13.80 -7.80 30.50
N THR A 135 -13.75 -7.92 31.81
CA THR A 135 -14.82 -7.49 32.75
C THR A 135 -14.37 -6.38 33.69
N ASP A 136 -13.10 -6.03 33.65
CA ASP A 136 -12.40 -5.16 34.61
C ASP A 136 -11.81 -3.89 33.97
N ILE A 137 -11.84 -3.79 32.64
CA ILE A 137 -11.37 -2.60 31.91
C ILE A 137 -12.53 -1.61 31.70
N PRO A 138 -12.44 -0.37 32.26
CA PRO A 138 -13.46 0.65 32.02
C PRO A 138 -13.39 1.17 30.58
N HIS A 139 -14.55 1.30 29.92
CA HIS A 139 -14.62 1.77 28.52
C HIS A 139 -15.99 2.35 28.17
N PRO A 140 -16.08 3.28 27.19
CA PRO A 140 -17.32 3.65 26.50
C PRO A 140 -17.98 2.45 25.81
N ALA A 141 -19.17 2.61 25.27
CA ALA A 141 -19.72 1.60 24.35
C ALA A 141 -18.71 1.35 23.20
N LEU A 142 -18.44 0.08 22.89
CA LEU A 142 -17.52 -0.31 21.83
C LEU A 142 -18.27 -0.91 20.64
N GLU A 143 -17.85 -0.54 19.46
CA GLU A 143 -18.16 -1.19 18.19
C GLU A 143 -16.84 -1.74 17.63
N VAL A 144 -16.66 -3.06 17.75
CA VAL A 144 -15.47 -3.73 17.20
C VAL A 144 -15.78 -4.12 15.77
N LEU A 145 -15.15 -3.42 14.83
CA LEU A 145 -15.27 -3.65 13.39
C LEU A 145 -14.04 -4.39 12.90
N VAL A 146 -14.24 -5.60 12.38
CA VAL A 146 -13.19 -6.41 11.75
C VAL A 146 -13.55 -6.65 10.30
N THR A 147 -12.73 -6.14 9.40
CA THR A 147 -12.92 -6.21 7.95
C THR A 147 -12.22 -7.41 7.33
N VAL A 148 -12.50 -7.67 6.06
CA VAL A 148 -11.92 -8.74 5.25
C VAL A 148 -11.26 -8.17 3.99
N ASP A 149 -10.30 -8.93 3.43
CA ASP A 149 -9.71 -8.64 2.12
C ASP A 149 -9.14 -7.21 2.01
N GLU A 150 -8.54 -6.73 3.11
CA GLU A 150 -7.81 -5.47 3.17
C GLU A 150 -6.64 -5.51 2.20
N GLU A 151 -5.82 -6.55 2.29
CA GLU A 151 -4.54 -6.78 1.63
C GLU A 151 -4.62 -6.89 0.09
N ILE A 152 -5.83 -7.08 -0.42
CA ILE A 152 -6.08 -7.21 -1.87
C ILE A 152 -6.95 -6.06 -2.41
N GLY A 153 -6.99 -4.93 -1.69
CA GLY A 153 -7.61 -3.70 -2.16
C GLY A 153 -8.77 -3.18 -1.31
N LEU A 154 -8.74 -3.38 0.01
CA LEU A 154 -9.70 -2.84 0.99
C LEU A 154 -11.15 -3.32 0.73
N LEU A 155 -11.33 -4.53 0.17
CA LEU A 155 -12.61 -4.95 -0.41
C LEU A 155 -13.73 -5.03 0.63
N GLY A 156 -13.41 -5.49 1.84
CA GLY A 156 -14.35 -5.53 2.96
C GLY A 156 -14.86 -4.14 3.33
N ALA A 157 -13.96 -3.20 3.54
CA ALA A 157 -14.31 -1.82 3.87
C ALA A 157 -15.03 -1.10 2.72
N VAL A 158 -14.70 -1.40 1.46
CA VAL A 158 -15.41 -0.87 0.28
C VAL A 158 -16.87 -1.33 0.29
N GLY A 159 -17.14 -2.61 0.59
CA GLY A 159 -18.49 -3.17 0.54
C GLY A 159 -19.32 -2.95 1.81
N LEU A 160 -18.70 -2.64 2.95
CA LEU A 160 -19.38 -2.49 4.23
C LEU A 160 -20.43 -1.36 4.21
N ASP A 161 -21.64 -1.66 4.68
CA ASP A 161 -22.64 -0.64 5.03
C ASP A 161 -22.33 -0.05 6.41
N CYS A 162 -21.73 1.14 6.43
CA CYS A 162 -21.39 1.83 7.68
C CYS A 162 -22.59 2.41 8.44
N SER A 163 -23.82 2.29 7.95
CA SER A 163 -25.03 2.76 8.65
C SER A 163 -25.33 2.00 9.95
N ILE A 164 -24.73 0.82 10.10
CA ILE A 164 -24.80 -0.02 11.30
C ILE A 164 -23.93 0.51 12.46
N LEU A 165 -22.98 1.41 12.16
CA LEU A 165 -22.07 2.01 13.14
C LEU A 165 -22.65 3.33 13.67
N LYS A 166 -22.62 3.51 14.99
CA LYS A 166 -23.08 4.73 15.68
C LYS A 166 -21.90 5.62 16.11
N GLY A 167 -20.74 5.00 16.34
CA GLY A 167 -19.53 5.68 16.75
C GLY A 167 -19.05 6.72 15.75
N LYS A 168 -18.49 7.82 16.27
CA LYS A 168 -17.82 8.87 15.48
C LYS A 168 -16.37 9.05 15.91
N ARG A 169 -15.88 8.22 16.81
CA ARG A 169 -14.50 8.12 17.23
C ARG A 169 -13.99 6.74 16.84
N MET A 170 -12.97 6.66 16.00
CA MET A 170 -12.40 5.38 15.56
C MET A 170 -10.93 5.29 15.94
N ILE A 171 -10.58 4.21 16.60
CA ILE A 171 -9.19 3.79 16.80
C ILE A 171 -8.97 2.61 15.86
N ASN A 172 -8.29 2.86 14.76
CA ASN A 172 -7.78 1.81 13.89
C ASN A 172 -6.48 1.28 14.50
N MET A 173 -6.25 -0.02 14.43
CA MET A 173 -5.13 -0.68 15.11
C MET A 173 -4.16 -1.36 14.12
N ASP A 174 -4.18 -0.90 12.89
CA ASP A 174 -3.51 -1.43 11.72
C ASP A 174 -2.26 -0.59 11.36
N SER A 175 -1.44 -0.31 12.36
CA SER A 175 -0.14 0.37 12.20
C SER A 175 0.98 -0.44 12.81
N GLU A 176 2.21 -0.32 12.28
CA GLU A 176 3.32 -1.20 12.61
C GLU A 176 4.44 -0.50 13.39
N ALA A 177 4.16 0.67 13.96
CA ALA A 177 5.16 1.49 14.64
C ALA A 177 4.64 2.05 15.97
N GLU A 178 5.11 1.48 17.06
CA GLU A 178 4.84 1.98 18.42
C GLU A 178 5.28 3.44 18.57
N GLY A 179 4.48 4.21 19.31
CA GLY A 179 4.77 5.63 19.57
C GLY A 179 4.44 6.55 18.39
N SER A 180 3.84 6.02 17.34
CA SER A 180 3.32 6.78 16.20
C SER A 180 1.80 6.76 16.21
N LEU A 181 1.18 7.93 15.99
CA LEU A 181 -0.24 8.09 15.76
C LEU A 181 -0.44 8.54 14.30
N TRP A 182 -1.02 7.68 13.49
CA TRP A 182 -1.34 8.00 12.10
C TRP A 182 -2.67 8.74 12.03
N ILE A 183 -2.70 9.86 11.29
CA ILE A 183 -3.83 10.79 11.30
C ILE A 183 -4.26 11.23 9.90
N SER A 184 -3.63 10.70 8.87
CA SER A 184 -3.92 10.98 7.47
C SER A 184 -3.27 9.91 6.59
N CYS A 185 -3.93 9.56 5.50
CA CYS A 185 -3.35 8.73 4.45
C CYS A 185 -3.73 9.23 3.06
N ALA A 186 -2.94 8.84 2.05
CA ALA A 186 -3.27 9.21 0.69
C ALA A 186 -4.41 8.34 0.15
N GLY A 187 -5.35 8.96 -0.55
CA GLY A 187 -6.16 8.29 -1.55
C GLY A 187 -5.37 8.04 -2.82
N GLY A 188 -5.86 7.14 -3.65
CA GLY A 188 -5.17 6.80 -4.89
C GLY A 188 -6.10 6.38 -6.01
N LEU A 189 -5.55 6.30 -7.21
CA LEU A 189 -6.18 5.71 -8.39
C LEU A 189 -5.12 5.30 -9.41
N SER A 190 -5.48 4.37 -10.28
CA SER A 190 -4.71 4.04 -11.47
C SER A 190 -5.26 4.82 -12.66
N ALA A 191 -4.46 5.74 -13.17
CA ALA A 191 -4.75 6.53 -14.36
C ALA A 191 -4.27 5.75 -15.60
N VAL A 192 -5.20 5.19 -16.36
CA VAL A 192 -4.93 4.34 -17.53
C VAL A 192 -5.18 5.11 -18.80
N SER A 193 -4.17 5.19 -19.66
CA SER A 193 -4.19 5.85 -20.97
C SER A 193 -3.97 4.85 -22.07
N SER A 194 -4.84 4.86 -23.09
CA SER A 194 -4.70 4.12 -24.33
C SER A 194 -4.70 5.11 -25.50
N ILE A 195 -3.59 5.18 -26.24
CA ILE A 195 -3.42 6.13 -27.35
C ILE A 195 -3.28 5.33 -28.64
N PRO A 196 -4.19 5.50 -29.64
CA PRO A 196 -4.13 4.76 -30.87
C PRO A 196 -2.89 5.13 -31.69
N VAL A 197 -2.22 4.12 -32.20
CA VAL A 197 -1.02 4.26 -33.04
C VAL A 197 -1.22 3.62 -34.39
N LYS A 198 -0.47 4.10 -35.39
CA LYS A 198 -0.38 3.51 -36.71
C LYS A 198 1.03 3.00 -36.95
N ARG A 199 1.14 1.95 -37.75
CA ARG A 199 2.43 1.36 -38.12
C ARG A 199 2.63 1.40 -39.63
N VAL A 200 3.89 1.30 -40.00
CA VAL A 200 4.33 1.21 -41.40
C VAL A 200 5.52 0.25 -41.46
N GLU A 201 5.67 -0.41 -42.60
CA GLU A 201 6.83 -1.25 -42.85
C GLU A 201 8.07 -0.38 -43.11
N ALA A 202 9.17 -0.70 -42.44
CA ALA A 202 10.46 -0.07 -42.68
C ALA A 202 11.58 -1.10 -42.61
N GLU A 203 12.69 -0.84 -43.32
CA GLU A 203 13.89 -1.65 -43.31
C GLU A 203 15.02 -0.89 -42.60
N GLY A 204 15.80 -1.58 -41.79
CA GLY A 204 16.93 -0.98 -41.07
C GLY A 204 17.65 -1.97 -40.22
N LYS A 205 18.77 -1.55 -39.60
CA LYS A 205 19.48 -2.36 -38.61
C LYS A 205 18.75 -2.32 -37.27
N LYS A 206 18.41 -3.49 -36.73
CA LYS A 206 17.77 -3.58 -35.42
C LYS A 206 18.73 -3.23 -34.30
N ILE A 207 18.26 -2.41 -33.37
CA ILE A 207 18.96 -2.04 -32.13
C ILE A 207 17.99 -2.24 -30.96
N GLY A 208 18.41 -3.05 -29.98
CA GLY A 208 17.76 -3.13 -28.68
C GLY A 208 18.37 -2.12 -27.71
N VAL A 209 17.53 -1.38 -27.01
CA VAL A 209 17.93 -0.47 -25.93
C VAL A 209 17.29 -0.96 -24.64
N LYS A 210 18.09 -1.26 -23.61
CA LYS A 210 17.61 -1.63 -22.28
C LYS A 210 18.18 -0.68 -21.24
N ILE A 211 17.31 -0.02 -20.48
CA ILE A 211 17.69 0.74 -19.29
C ILE A 211 17.34 -0.11 -18.07
N CYS A 212 18.33 -0.38 -17.20
CA CYS A 212 18.19 -1.27 -16.06
C CYS A 212 19.17 -0.90 -14.93
N GLY A 213 19.19 -1.70 -13.85
CA GLY A 213 20.05 -1.48 -12.69
C GLY A 213 19.46 -0.49 -11.68
N LEU A 214 18.18 -0.10 -11.82
CA LEU A 214 17.48 0.78 -10.93
C LEU A 214 16.95 0.02 -9.69
N MET A 215 16.86 0.72 -8.55
CA MET A 215 16.39 0.12 -7.30
C MET A 215 14.89 -0.15 -7.30
N GLY A 216 14.08 0.73 -7.91
CA GLY A 216 12.63 0.66 -7.84
C GLY A 216 12.10 0.93 -6.43
N GLY A 217 10.91 0.44 -6.11
CA GLY A 217 10.26 0.59 -4.81
C GLY A 217 8.77 0.89 -4.93
N HIS A 218 8.09 1.06 -3.78
CA HIS A 218 6.68 1.39 -3.74
C HIS A 218 6.45 2.85 -4.14
N SER A 219 5.55 3.10 -5.11
CA SER A 219 5.30 4.43 -5.67
C SER A 219 4.63 5.43 -4.72
N GLY A 220 4.13 4.95 -3.58
CA GLY A 220 3.61 5.78 -2.49
C GLY A 220 4.63 5.95 -1.38
N ALA A 221 4.84 4.93 -0.56
CA ALA A 221 5.67 4.99 0.64
C ALA A 221 7.16 5.35 0.39
N GLU A 222 7.67 5.15 -0.82
CA GLU A 222 9.08 5.40 -1.14
C GLU A 222 9.29 6.43 -2.26
N ILE A 223 8.26 7.17 -2.66
CA ILE A 223 8.37 8.20 -3.71
C ILE A 223 9.29 9.35 -3.28
N ASP A 224 9.39 9.59 -1.98
CA ASP A 224 10.29 10.56 -1.35
C ASP A 224 11.78 10.21 -1.48
N LYS A 225 12.11 8.94 -1.76
CA LYS A 225 13.49 8.45 -1.91
C LYS A 225 14.16 8.94 -3.20
N LYS A 226 13.44 9.68 -4.05
CA LYS A 226 13.93 10.29 -5.30
C LYS A 226 14.57 9.28 -6.25
N ARG A 227 14.06 8.05 -6.28
CA ARG A 227 14.58 6.99 -7.15
C ARG A 227 14.22 7.27 -8.61
N ALA A 228 15.08 6.82 -9.50
CA ALA A 228 14.85 6.89 -10.93
C ALA A 228 13.73 5.93 -11.37
N ASN A 229 13.01 6.32 -12.43
CA ASN A 229 12.01 5.49 -13.09
C ASN A 229 12.48 5.18 -14.52
N ALA A 230 12.60 3.90 -14.87
CA ALA A 230 13.14 3.47 -16.15
C ALA A 230 12.29 3.93 -17.36
N ASN A 231 10.96 4.06 -17.22
CA ASN A 231 10.10 4.57 -18.28
C ASN A 231 10.41 6.04 -18.60
N VAL A 232 10.61 6.86 -17.56
CA VAL A 232 10.98 8.27 -17.69
C VAL A 232 12.38 8.41 -18.31
N LEU A 233 13.33 7.58 -17.87
CA LEU A 233 14.68 7.59 -18.42
C LEU A 233 14.71 7.13 -19.88
N MET A 234 13.89 6.14 -20.26
CA MET A 234 13.76 5.71 -21.63
C MET A 234 13.17 6.81 -22.53
N ALA A 235 12.18 7.55 -22.05
CA ALA A 235 11.64 8.71 -22.75
C ALA A 235 12.73 9.77 -23.03
N ARG A 236 13.50 10.13 -22.00
CA ARG A 236 14.64 11.07 -22.13
C ARG A 236 15.68 10.57 -23.13
N PHE A 237 16.03 9.29 -23.05
CA PHE A 237 16.98 8.68 -23.97
C PHE A 237 16.49 8.74 -25.41
N LEU A 238 15.28 8.27 -25.69
CA LEU A 238 14.70 8.23 -27.03
C LEU A 238 14.54 9.63 -27.63
N TYR A 239 14.06 10.60 -26.82
CA TYR A 239 13.95 11.99 -27.29
C TYR A 239 15.31 12.59 -27.65
N GLY A 240 16.32 12.39 -26.82
CA GLY A 240 17.66 12.91 -27.10
C GLY A 240 18.37 12.18 -28.24
N LEU A 241 18.05 10.90 -28.49
CA LEU A 241 18.59 10.10 -29.58
C LEU A 241 18.23 10.71 -30.96
N LYS A 242 17.07 11.34 -31.12
CA LYS A 242 16.64 12.04 -32.34
C LYS A 242 17.68 13.03 -32.89
N ASN A 243 18.54 13.57 -32.04
CA ASN A 243 19.59 14.50 -32.43
C ASN A 243 20.93 13.80 -32.77
N LYS A 244 20.98 12.47 -32.75
CA LYS A 244 22.21 11.67 -32.92
C LYS A 244 22.08 10.61 -34.00
N ALA A 245 20.90 10.06 -34.14
CA ALA A 245 20.57 9.06 -35.15
C ALA A 245 19.10 9.19 -35.53
N ASP A 246 18.81 8.98 -36.81
CA ASP A 246 17.45 8.73 -37.23
C ASP A 246 17.06 7.32 -36.84
N TYR A 247 15.90 7.16 -36.20
CA TYR A 247 15.42 5.85 -35.79
C TYR A 247 13.91 5.73 -35.94
N GLU A 248 13.48 4.47 -36.17
CA GLU A 248 12.08 4.09 -36.13
C GLU A 248 11.84 3.14 -34.96
N MET A 249 10.66 3.22 -34.30
CA MET A 249 10.36 2.46 -33.08
C MET A 249 9.54 1.21 -33.45
N ILE A 250 10.07 0.02 -33.09
CA ILE A 250 9.38 -1.27 -33.24
C ILE A 250 8.56 -1.55 -31.99
N SER A 251 9.19 -1.49 -30.82
CA SER A 251 8.56 -1.83 -29.53
C SER A 251 9.03 -0.92 -28.42
N LEU A 252 8.21 -0.83 -27.37
CA LEU A 252 8.53 -0.16 -26.12
C LEU A 252 7.75 -0.84 -24.99
N GLU A 253 8.48 -1.23 -23.94
CA GLU A 253 7.87 -1.86 -22.77
C GLU A 253 8.66 -1.49 -21.51
N GLY A 254 7.95 -1.26 -20.38
CA GLY A 254 8.55 -1.07 -19.07
C GLY A 254 7.56 -1.14 -17.93
N GLY A 255 7.99 -1.83 -16.86
CA GLY A 255 7.20 -2.04 -15.66
C GLY A 255 6.10 -3.10 -15.77
N GLN A 256 5.66 -3.60 -14.60
CA GLN A 256 4.64 -4.66 -14.50
C GLN A 256 3.49 -4.27 -13.56
N LYS A 257 3.72 -3.32 -12.65
CA LYS A 257 2.72 -2.81 -11.69
C LYS A 257 2.79 -1.29 -11.67
N ASP A 258 1.63 -0.64 -11.69
CA ASP A 258 1.53 0.83 -11.68
C ASP A 258 1.95 1.44 -10.35
N ASN A 259 1.74 0.72 -9.24
CA ASN A 259 2.14 1.12 -7.90
C ASN A 259 3.62 0.84 -7.56
N ALA A 260 4.42 0.41 -8.54
CA ALA A 260 5.86 0.20 -8.39
C ALA A 260 6.66 1.18 -9.26
N ILE A 261 7.74 1.76 -8.70
CA ILE A 261 8.70 2.57 -9.47
C ILE A 261 9.44 1.63 -10.44
N THR A 262 9.35 1.91 -11.73
CA THR A 262 9.81 1.01 -12.79
C THR A 262 11.33 0.86 -12.78
N ARG A 263 11.81 -0.39 -12.67
CA ARG A 263 13.25 -0.72 -12.57
C ARG A 263 13.94 -0.94 -13.91
N GLU A 264 13.16 -1.34 -14.93
CA GLU A 264 13.67 -1.68 -16.26
C GLU A 264 12.69 -1.22 -17.34
N ALA A 265 13.23 -0.72 -18.45
CA ALA A 265 12.49 -0.45 -19.66
C ALA A 265 13.31 -0.89 -20.89
N VAL A 266 12.60 -1.38 -21.90
CA VAL A 266 13.20 -1.90 -23.15
C VAL A 266 12.53 -1.26 -24.36
N ALA A 267 13.31 -0.89 -25.34
CA ALA A 267 12.83 -0.47 -26.67
C ALA A 267 13.60 -1.20 -27.77
N GLU A 268 12.90 -1.54 -28.85
CA GLU A 268 13.53 -2.01 -30.10
C GLU A 268 13.33 -0.96 -31.20
N LEU A 269 14.41 -0.67 -31.89
CA LEU A 269 14.48 0.40 -32.90
C LEU A 269 15.07 -0.16 -34.20
N LEU A 270 14.68 0.43 -35.32
CA LEU A 270 15.45 0.35 -36.59
C LEU A 270 16.21 1.64 -36.79
N ILE A 271 17.48 1.53 -37.19
CA ILE A 271 18.36 2.67 -37.54
C ILE A 271 19.09 2.40 -38.85
N ASP A 272 19.68 3.42 -39.45
CA ASP A 272 20.67 3.22 -40.50
C ASP A 272 21.93 2.55 -39.90
N GLY A 273 22.45 1.52 -40.53
CA GLY A 273 23.53 0.69 -39.99
C GLY A 273 24.85 1.43 -39.69
N ASP A 274 25.13 2.51 -40.38
CA ASP A 274 26.29 3.37 -40.22
C ASP A 274 26.17 4.25 -38.92
N GLN A 275 24.97 4.38 -38.35
CA GLN A 275 24.70 5.16 -37.12
C GLN A 275 24.89 4.34 -35.82
N THR A 276 25.19 3.06 -35.90
CA THR A 276 25.31 2.18 -34.71
C THR A 276 26.29 2.74 -33.67
N GLU A 277 27.47 3.17 -34.10
CA GLU A 277 28.47 3.70 -33.19
C GLU A 277 28.06 5.05 -32.56
N ALA A 278 27.30 5.87 -33.28
CA ALA A 278 26.74 7.10 -32.73
C ALA A 278 25.71 6.82 -31.62
N VAL A 279 24.86 5.77 -31.79
CA VAL A 279 23.90 5.30 -30.76
C VAL A 279 24.64 4.82 -29.52
N LYS A 280 25.68 3.99 -29.68
CA LYS A 280 26.49 3.49 -28.54
C LYS A 280 27.20 4.60 -27.79
N ALA A 281 27.84 5.53 -28.52
CA ALA A 281 28.50 6.68 -27.91
C ALA A 281 27.51 7.58 -27.16
N TYR A 282 26.33 7.77 -27.71
CA TYR A 282 25.25 8.51 -27.03
C TYR A 282 24.77 7.78 -25.78
N ALA A 283 24.54 6.47 -25.84
CA ALA A 283 24.13 5.65 -24.70
C ALA A 283 25.15 5.73 -23.56
N ALA A 284 26.45 5.61 -23.85
CA ALA A 284 27.53 5.71 -22.87
C ALA A 284 27.52 7.08 -22.19
N LYS A 285 27.39 8.16 -22.96
CA LYS A 285 27.33 9.52 -22.40
C LYS A 285 26.10 9.75 -21.53
N VAL A 286 24.93 9.29 -21.96
CA VAL A 286 23.70 9.42 -21.17
C VAL A 286 23.80 8.61 -19.88
N GLN A 287 24.32 7.38 -19.94
CA GLN A 287 24.53 6.55 -18.75
C GLN A 287 25.43 7.24 -17.71
N GLU A 288 26.53 7.85 -18.12
CA GLU A 288 27.42 8.58 -17.22
C GLU A 288 26.66 9.72 -16.54
N GLY A 289 25.97 10.59 -17.29
CA GLY A 289 25.19 11.68 -16.73
C GLY A 289 24.06 11.24 -15.79
N LEU A 290 23.39 10.11 -16.11
CA LEU A 290 22.35 9.56 -15.23
C LEU A 290 22.91 9.01 -13.92
N ARG A 291 24.10 8.38 -13.94
CA ARG A 291 24.77 7.92 -12.72
C ARG A 291 25.17 9.06 -11.80
N GLU A 292 25.59 10.18 -12.37
CA GLU A 292 25.88 11.41 -11.60
C GLU A 292 24.58 12.02 -11.03
N GLU A 293 23.51 12.12 -11.85
CA GLU A 293 22.22 12.69 -11.44
C GLU A 293 21.57 11.89 -10.30
N TYR A 294 21.73 10.56 -10.31
CA TYR A 294 21.12 9.65 -9.34
C TYR A 294 22.15 8.96 -8.41
N GLU A 295 23.30 9.58 -8.16
CA GLU A 295 24.38 9.03 -7.33
C GLU A 295 23.88 8.58 -5.94
N GLY A 296 22.94 9.31 -5.33
CA GLY A 296 22.39 9.04 -4.00
C GLY A 296 21.33 7.91 -3.95
N SER A 297 20.80 7.49 -5.10
CA SER A 297 19.71 6.49 -5.14
C SER A 297 19.98 5.33 -6.11
N ASP A 298 20.39 5.62 -7.35
CA ASP A 298 20.44 4.64 -8.44
C ASP A 298 21.80 4.63 -9.18
N ALA A 299 22.90 4.70 -8.46
CA ALA A 299 24.27 4.77 -9.03
C ALA A 299 24.64 3.60 -9.97
N ARG A 300 23.82 2.52 -10.02
CA ARG A 300 24.04 1.34 -10.88
C ARG A 300 23.27 1.39 -12.19
N ILE A 301 22.68 2.52 -12.55
CA ILE A 301 21.97 2.68 -13.83
C ILE A 301 22.87 2.23 -14.99
N THR A 302 22.31 1.41 -15.87
CA THR A 302 23.00 0.87 -17.05
C THR A 302 22.11 1.00 -18.27
N ILE A 303 22.67 1.50 -19.38
CA ILE A 303 22.04 1.51 -20.70
C ILE A 303 22.77 0.51 -21.59
N GLN A 304 22.10 -0.60 -21.87
CA GLN A 304 22.62 -1.68 -22.69
C GLN A 304 22.12 -1.51 -24.13
N ILE A 305 23.03 -1.58 -25.08
CA ILE A 305 22.72 -1.57 -26.52
C ILE A 305 23.02 -2.95 -27.08
N THR A 306 22.03 -3.58 -27.68
CA THR A 306 22.15 -4.87 -28.37
C THR A 306 21.99 -4.64 -29.86
N GLU A 307 22.90 -5.17 -30.66
CA GLU A 307 22.84 -5.13 -32.12
C GLU A 307 22.14 -6.36 -32.67
N GLY A 308 21.20 -6.16 -33.56
CA GLY A 308 20.60 -7.20 -34.40
C GLY A 308 21.06 -7.09 -35.86
N ASP A 309 20.43 -7.90 -36.71
CA ASP A 309 20.66 -7.87 -38.13
C ASP A 309 19.86 -6.75 -38.79
N VAL A 310 20.08 -6.55 -40.10
CA VAL A 310 19.20 -5.73 -40.93
C VAL A 310 17.93 -6.53 -41.20
N GLU A 311 16.80 -5.96 -40.87
CA GLU A 311 15.49 -6.59 -41.02
C GLU A 311 14.43 -5.59 -41.49
N THR A 312 13.36 -6.12 -42.04
CA THR A 312 12.12 -5.37 -42.30
C THR A 312 11.15 -5.62 -41.18
N ALA A 313 10.65 -4.57 -40.54
CA ALA A 313 9.72 -4.66 -39.41
C ALA A 313 8.61 -3.61 -39.50
N MET A 314 7.50 -3.89 -38.76
CA MET A 314 6.43 -2.91 -38.53
C MET A 314 6.82 -1.94 -37.45
N VAL A 315 7.10 -0.70 -37.83
CA VAL A 315 7.50 0.39 -36.94
C VAL A 315 6.37 1.38 -36.74
N LEU A 316 6.44 2.19 -35.69
CA LEU A 316 5.50 3.31 -35.53
C LEU A 316 5.59 4.27 -36.72
N TYR A 317 4.43 4.63 -37.26
CA TYR A 317 4.34 5.74 -38.21
C TYR A 317 4.86 7.02 -37.52
N PRO A 318 5.58 7.91 -38.23
CA PRO A 318 6.27 9.07 -37.63
C PRO A 318 5.41 9.90 -36.68
N THR A 319 4.15 10.20 -37.01
CA THR A 319 3.26 10.97 -36.15
C THR A 319 2.84 10.17 -34.90
N SER A 320 2.73 8.84 -34.97
CA SER A 320 2.46 7.98 -33.83
C SER A 320 3.65 7.91 -32.90
N ARG A 321 4.87 7.82 -33.44
CA ARG A 321 6.11 7.91 -32.65
C ARG A 321 6.20 9.23 -31.89
N GLU A 322 5.92 10.35 -32.54
CA GLU A 322 5.92 11.65 -31.89
C GLU A 322 4.84 11.77 -30.79
N LYS A 323 3.64 11.20 -30.97
CA LYS A 323 2.62 11.16 -29.93
C LYS A 323 3.10 10.38 -28.69
N VAL A 324 3.69 9.19 -28.89
CA VAL A 324 4.23 8.37 -27.80
C VAL A 324 5.34 9.10 -27.06
N LEU A 325 6.30 9.69 -27.79
CA LEU A 325 7.37 10.48 -27.18
C LEU A 325 6.84 11.70 -26.43
N PHE A 326 5.88 12.43 -27.02
CA PHE A 326 5.27 13.59 -26.38
C PHE A 326 4.57 13.20 -25.09
N TYR A 327 3.76 12.12 -25.10
CA TYR A 327 3.10 11.60 -23.90
C TYR A 327 4.12 11.28 -22.79
N LEU A 328 5.16 10.51 -23.12
CA LEU A 328 6.17 10.08 -22.16
C LEU A 328 7.02 11.24 -21.60
N MET A 329 7.22 12.29 -22.37
CA MET A 329 7.99 13.48 -21.95
C MET A 329 7.16 14.44 -21.09
N GLU A 330 5.84 14.53 -21.32
CA GLU A 330 4.95 15.51 -20.69
C GLU A 330 4.09 14.94 -19.58
N ILE A 331 3.98 13.59 -19.48
CA ILE A 331 3.20 12.99 -18.38
C ILE A 331 3.79 13.38 -17.03
N PRO A 332 2.97 13.85 -16.08
CA PRO A 332 3.44 14.15 -14.74
C PRO A 332 4.10 12.93 -14.09
N PHE A 333 5.21 13.12 -13.41
CA PHE A 333 5.96 12.08 -12.71
C PHE A 333 6.53 12.58 -11.40
N GLY A 334 6.60 11.72 -10.39
CA GLY A 334 7.21 11.99 -9.10
C GLY A 334 6.33 12.85 -8.19
N ILE A 335 6.98 13.51 -7.23
CA ILE A 335 6.31 14.40 -6.27
C ILE A 335 5.80 15.65 -6.99
N GLN A 336 4.50 15.89 -6.91
CA GLN A 336 3.86 17.08 -7.47
C GLN A 336 3.69 18.17 -6.41
N LYS A 337 3.47 17.77 -5.13
CA LYS A 337 3.29 18.72 -4.03
C LYS A 337 3.67 18.08 -2.69
N MET A 338 4.35 18.86 -1.85
CA MET A 338 4.57 18.52 -0.44
C MET A 338 3.44 19.09 0.42
N SER A 339 3.12 18.44 1.52
CA SER A 339 2.09 18.91 2.45
C SER A 339 2.46 20.27 3.04
N GLY A 340 1.50 21.20 3.05
CA GLY A 340 1.64 22.47 3.74
C GLY A 340 1.32 22.41 5.24
N SER A 341 0.76 21.28 5.71
CA SER A 341 0.29 21.11 7.09
C SER A 341 1.16 20.15 7.90
N ILE A 342 1.81 19.17 7.25
CA ILE A 342 2.65 18.16 7.88
C ILE A 342 4.02 18.22 7.20
N GLU A 343 5.04 18.58 7.98
CA GLU A 343 6.41 18.73 7.48
C GLU A 343 6.96 17.37 7.01
N GLY A 344 7.63 17.36 5.85
CA GLY A 344 8.25 16.17 5.27
C GLY A 344 7.28 15.22 4.54
N LEU A 345 5.97 15.39 4.69
CA LEU A 345 4.98 14.55 4.02
C LEU A 345 4.81 14.94 2.54
N VAL A 346 4.85 13.94 1.66
CA VAL A 346 4.39 14.09 0.27
C VAL A 346 2.86 14.18 0.29
N GLU A 347 2.29 15.27 -0.24
CA GLU A 347 0.84 15.43 -0.35
C GLU A 347 0.33 14.76 -1.63
N THR A 348 0.95 15.06 -2.78
CA THR A 348 0.46 14.62 -4.10
C THR A 348 1.64 14.12 -4.94
N SER A 349 1.49 12.94 -5.54
CA SER A 349 2.48 12.36 -6.44
C SER A 349 1.84 11.53 -7.55
N THR A 350 2.64 11.21 -8.57
CA THR A 350 2.28 10.23 -9.58
C THR A 350 3.50 9.44 -10.03
N ASN A 351 3.27 8.20 -10.47
CA ASN A 351 4.28 7.29 -10.97
C ASN A 351 3.79 6.60 -12.23
N ILE A 352 4.48 6.80 -13.35
CA ILE A 352 4.23 6.01 -14.57
C ILE A 352 4.86 4.62 -14.40
N GLY A 353 4.05 3.67 -13.89
CA GLY A 353 4.51 2.34 -13.50
C GLY A 353 4.54 1.34 -14.66
N ILE A 354 3.66 1.48 -15.65
CA ILE A 354 3.59 0.57 -16.78
C ILE A 354 3.53 1.39 -18.09
N VAL A 355 4.35 1.00 -19.06
CA VAL A 355 4.21 1.42 -20.45
C VAL A 355 4.31 0.21 -21.35
N LYS A 356 3.50 0.14 -22.39
CA LYS A 356 3.57 -0.92 -23.39
C LYS A 356 3.05 -0.45 -24.74
N LEU A 357 3.82 -0.76 -25.77
CA LEU A 357 3.44 -0.50 -27.16
C LEU A 357 2.91 -1.78 -27.77
N TYR A 358 1.58 -1.83 -27.96
CA TYR A 358 0.89 -2.90 -28.68
C TYR A 358 0.87 -2.65 -30.21
N GLU A 359 0.17 -3.47 -30.95
CA GLU A 359 0.11 -3.36 -32.40
C GLU A 359 -0.54 -2.06 -32.86
N ASP A 360 -1.68 -1.69 -32.26
CA ASP A 360 -2.54 -0.58 -32.65
C ASP A 360 -2.72 0.49 -31.57
N GLU A 361 -2.16 0.28 -30.36
CA GLU A 361 -2.22 1.24 -29.27
C GLU A 361 -0.91 1.34 -28.47
N PHE A 362 -0.68 2.52 -27.90
CA PHE A 362 0.26 2.73 -26.81
C PHE A 362 -0.53 2.78 -25.52
N PHE A 363 -0.20 1.87 -24.62
CA PHE A 363 -0.79 1.74 -23.27
C PHE A 363 0.15 2.33 -22.22
N ALA A 364 -0.40 3.10 -21.27
CA ALA A 364 0.30 3.54 -20.08
C ALA A 364 -0.61 3.48 -18.86
N SER A 365 -0.06 3.06 -17.71
CA SER A 365 -0.74 3.10 -16.41
C SER A 365 0.11 3.84 -15.39
N SER A 366 -0.50 4.83 -14.75
CA SER A 366 0.13 5.66 -13.72
C SER A 366 -0.63 5.57 -12.42
N SER A 367 0.08 5.32 -11.31
CA SER A 367 -0.48 5.44 -9.97
C SER A 367 -0.49 6.90 -9.55
N VAL A 368 -1.66 7.46 -9.28
CA VAL A 368 -1.86 8.83 -8.78
C VAL A 368 -2.26 8.76 -7.32
N ARG A 369 -1.60 9.52 -6.46
CA ARG A 369 -1.85 9.54 -5.01
C ARG A 369 -1.90 10.96 -4.48
N SER A 370 -2.81 11.20 -3.53
CA SER A 370 -2.84 12.46 -2.76
C SER A 370 -3.59 12.26 -1.45
N SER A 371 -3.11 12.93 -0.38
CA SER A 371 -3.85 13.07 0.87
C SER A 371 -4.94 14.16 0.80
N VAL A 372 -5.15 14.78 -0.36
CA VAL A 372 -6.20 15.77 -0.65
C VAL A 372 -6.93 15.34 -1.91
N GLU A 373 -8.20 14.94 -1.81
CA GLU A 373 -8.98 14.40 -2.94
C GLU A 373 -8.99 15.35 -4.14
N ALA A 374 -9.24 16.63 -3.93
CA ALA A 374 -9.27 17.62 -5.02
C ALA A 374 -7.94 17.75 -5.76
N ALA A 375 -6.79 17.54 -5.09
CA ALA A 375 -5.48 17.56 -5.72
C ALA A 375 -5.21 16.27 -6.51
N ARG A 376 -5.68 15.10 -6.00
CA ARG A 376 -5.65 13.82 -6.71
C ARG A 376 -6.43 13.93 -8.02
N ASP A 377 -7.65 14.44 -7.94
CA ASP A 377 -8.55 14.53 -9.08
C ASP A 377 -8.00 15.53 -10.12
N ALA A 378 -7.50 16.69 -9.71
CA ALA A 378 -6.86 17.64 -10.61
C ALA A 378 -5.61 17.08 -11.32
N LEU A 379 -4.84 16.21 -10.67
CA LEU A 379 -3.71 15.52 -11.30
C LEU A 379 -4.18 14.43 -12.28
N SER A 380 -5.25 13.72 -11.93
CA SER A 380 -5.94 12.76 -12.80
C SER A 380 -6.47 13.46 -14.07
N ASP A 381 -7.16 14.60 -13.90
CA ASP A 381 -7.69 15.41 -15.02
C ASP A 381 -6.56 15.88 -15.96
N LYS A 382 -5.39 16.21 -15.42
CA LYS A 382 -4.23 16.60 -16.23
C LYS A 382 -3.73 15.44 -17.12
N ILE A 383 -3.70 14.22 -16.58
CA ILE A 383 -3.33 13.01 -17.34
C ILE A 383 -4.42 12.71 -18.39
N GLN A 384 -5.68 12.81 -18.01
CA GLN A 384 -6.81 12.65 -18.93
C GLN A 384 -6.71 13.62 -20.10
N TYR A 385 -6.54 14.91 -19.80
CA TYR A 385 -6.45 15.94 -20.83
C TYR A 385 -5.28 15.69 -21.82
N LEU A 386 -4.12 15.27 -21.30
CA LEU A 386 -2.96 14.90 -22.14
C LEU A 386 -3.31 13.72 -23.05
N THR A 387 -3.96 12.69 -22.52
CA THR A 387 -4.36 11.49 -23.27
C THR A 387 -5.36 11.82 -24.37
N GLU A 388 -6.41 12.55 -24.04
CA GLU A 388 -7.47 12.97 -24.98
C GLU A 388 -6.93 13.90 -26.07
N PHE A 389 -6.02 14.84 -25.71
CA PHE A 389 -5.37 15.73 -26.70
C PHE A 389 -4.59 14.96 -27.76
N LEU A 390 -4.02 13.81 -27.39
CA LEU A 390 -3.31 12.90 -28.31
C LEU A 390 -4.29 11.96 -29.08
N GLY A 391 -5.60 12.07 -28.81
CA GLY A 391 -6.64 11.27 -29.44
C GLY A 391 -6.80 9.89 -28.82
N GLY A 392 -6.38 9.72 -27.57
CA GLY A 392 -6.50 8.49 -26.80
C GLY A 392 -7.75 8.46 -25.92
N GLU A 393 -7.93 7.33 -25.26
CA GLU A 393 -8.96 7.06 -24.26
C GLU A 393 -8.34 6.99 -22.87
N TYR A 394 -9.03 7.58 -21.88
CA TYR A 394 -8.61 7.59 -20.49
C TYR A 394 -9.62 6.87 -19.60
N THR A 395 -9.14 6.04 -18.67
CA THR A 395 -9.98 5.37 -17.69
C THR A 395 -9.33 5.39 -16.30
N ILE A 396 -10.15 5.40 -15.25
CA ILE A 396 -9.71 5.29 -13.85
C ILE A 396 -10.02 3.88 -13.38
N GLN A 397 -9.04 3.27 -12.69
CA GLN A 397 -9.21 1.96 -12.04
C GLN A 397 -8.79 2.04 -10.58
N GLY A 398 -9.39 1.20 -9.74
CA GLY A 398 -8.99 1.01 -8.34
C GLY A 398 -8.96 2.30 -7.52
N ALA A 399 -9.90 3.23 -7.76
CA ALA A 399 -9.93 4.48 -7.01
C ALA A 399 -10.38 4.25 -5.56
N TYR A 400 -9.63 4.83 -4.61
CA TYR A 400 -9.98 4.85 -3.19
C TYR A 400 -9.75 6.25 -2.60
N PRO A 401 -10.55 6.64 -1.57
CA PRO A 401 -10.51 7.98 -1.01
C PRO A 401 -9.29 8.21 -0.13
N ALA A 402 -8.95 9.48 0.08
CA ALA A 402 -7.99 9.91 1.07
C ALA A 402 -8.61 9.94 2.48
N TRP A 403 -7.78 9.72 3.47
CA TRP A 403 -8.05 10.15 4.83
C TRP A 403 -7.40 11.51 5.03
N GLU A 404 -8.19 12.56 4.80
CA GLU A 404 -7.68 13.91 4.85
C GLU A 404 -7.31 14.33 6.28
N TYR A 405 -6.24 15.10 6.43
CA TYR A 405 -5.82 15.62 7.73
C TYR A 405 -6.91 16.48 8.37
N ARG A 406 -7.39 16.05 9.55
CA ARG A 406 -8.34 16.79 10.35
C ARG A 406 -7.59 17.71 11.32
N LYS A 407 -7.76 19.04 11.15
CA LYS A 407 -7.06 20.02 11.97
C LYS A 407 -7.46 19.94 13.45
N GLU A 408 -8.77 19.81 13.73
CA GLU A 408 -9.34 19.67 15.08
C GLU A 408 -9.78 18.23 15.29
N SER A 409 -9.09 17.49 16.15
CA SER A 409 -9.35 16.10 16.47
C SER A 409 -9.25 15.89 17.99
N PRO A 410 -10.40 15.93 18.70
CA PRO A 410 -10.43 15.64 20.13
C PRO A 410 -9.88 14.27 20.50
N LEU A 411 -10.11 13.25 19.64
CA LEU A 411 -9.57 11.92 19.87
C LEU A 411 -8.03 11.93 19.81
N ARG A 412 -7.44 12.49 18.76
CA ARG A 412 -5.98 12.62 18.66
C ARG A 412 -5.39 13.37 19.85
N ASP A 413 -5.98 14.51 20.19
CA ASP A 413 -5.47 15.36 21.26
C ASP A 413 -5.52 14.64 22.62
N LYS A 414 -6.58 13.86 22.88
CA LYS A 414 -6.69 12.98 24.04
C LYS A 414 -5.62 11.89 24.00
N MET A 415 -5.46 11.20 22.88
CA MET A 415 -4.47 10.13 22.73
C MET A 415 -3.04 10.64 22.93
N VAL A 416 -2.69 11.81 22.36
CA VAL A 416 -1.38 12.47 22.61
C VAL A 416 -1.16 12.76 24.08
N SER A 417 -2.18 13.29 24.77
CA SER A 417 -2.08 13.61 26.20
C SER A 417 -1.87 12.36 27.06
N VAL A 418 -2.61 11.28 26.78
CA VAL A 418 -2.47 9.99 27.48
C VAL A 418 -1.09 9.39 27.27
N TYR A 419 -0.58 9.44 26.04
CA TYR A 419 0.76 8.93 25.73
C TYR A 419 1.85 9.72 26.49
N GLU A 420 1.75 11.06 26.50
CA GLU A 420 2.67 11.92 27.23
C GLU A 420 2.63 11.66 28.76
N GLU A 421 1.43 11.43 29.32
CA GLU A 421 1.25 11.05 30.73
C GLU A 421 1.93 9.71 31.06
N MET A 422 1.78 8.71 30.18
CA MET A 422 2.32 7.36 30.44
C MET A 422 3.83 7.25 30.22
N TYR A 423 4.36 7.92 29.20
CA TYR A 423 5.73 7.70 28.75
C TYR A 423 6.66 8.92 28.88
N GLY A 424 6.14 10.06 29.34
CA GLY A 424 6.92 11.28 29.55
C GLY A 424 7.39 11.98 28.27
N GLN A 425 6.89 11.57 27.12
CA GLN A 425 7.18 12.16 25.80
C GLN A 425 5.93 12.09 24.91
N LYS A 426 5.83 13.01 23.96
CA LYS A 426 4.74 12.97 22.98
C LYS A 426 4.97 11.87 21.94
N PRO A 427 3.88 11.22 21.47
CA PRO A 427 3.98 10.33 20.33
C PRO A 427 4.30 11.12 19.06
N ALA A 428 4.87 10.46 18.07
CA ALA A 428 4.97 11.03 16.74
C ALA A 428 3.57 11.08 16.10
N VAL A 429 3.14 12.26 15.66
CA VAL A 429 1.88 12.41 14.90
C VAL A 429 2.25 12.46 13.44
N VAL A 430 1.89 11.41 12.71
CA VAL A 430 2.39 11.14 11.37
C VAL A 430 1.27 10.89 10.37
N ALA A 431 1.63 10.91 9.10
CA ALA A 431 0.76 10.56 7.99
C ALA A 431 1.53 9.72 6.98
N ILE A 432 0.83 8.88 6.22
CA ILE A 432 1.43 8.02 5.21
C ILE A 432 0.96 8.38 3.81
N HIS A 433 1.88 8.28 2.85
CA HIS A 433 1.57 8.49 1.42
C HIS A 433 1.19 7.16 0.73
N ALA A 434 0.40 6.34 1.44
CA ALA A 434 -0.19 5.07 0.98
C ALA A 434 -1.66 5.04 1.43
N GLY A 435 -2.44 4.04 0.99
CA GLY A 435 -3.83 3.86 1.41
C GLY A 435 -3.93 3.14 2.75
N LEU A 436 -4.99 3.44 3.51
CA LEU A 436 -5.45 2.72 4.69
C LEU A 436 -6.98 2.67 4.66
N GLU A 437 -7.60 1.67 5.29
CA GLU A 437 -9.06 1.58 5.42
C GLU A 437 -9.69 2.80 6.09
N CYS A 438 -8.92 3.50 6.94
CA CYS A 438 -9.31 4.78 7.55
C CYS A 438 -9.83 5.80 6.52
N GLY A 439 -9.29 5.81 5.29
CA GLY A 439 -9.76 6.69 4.21
C GLY A 439 -11.20 6.36 3.78
N LEU A 440 -11.52 5.08 3.67
CA LEU A 440 -12.87 4.62 3.32
C LEU A 440 -13.87 4.95 4.43
N PHE A 441 -13.53 4.68 5.69
CA PHE A 441 -14.41 4.99 6.81
C PHE A 441 -14.58 6.50 7.01
N TYR A 442 -13.50 7.28 6.85
CA TYR A 442 -13.57 8.74 6.91
C TYR A 442 -14.56 9.31 5.87
N LYS A 443 -14.59 8.72 4.67
CA LYS A 443 -15.52 9.10 3.60
C LYS A 443 -16.97 8.65 3.87
N LYS A 444 -17.15 7.44 4.41
CA LYS A 444 -18.47 6.81 4.62
C LYS A 444 -19.16 7.29 5.90
N ILE A 445 -18.42 7.65 6.93
CA ILE A 445 -18.94 8.04 8.23
C ILE A 445 -18.76 9.55 8.43
N GLU A 446 -19.81 10.31 8.19
CA GLU A 446 -19.78 11.76 8.34
C GLU A 446 -19.35 12.19 9.75
N GLY A 447 -18.35 13.07 9.82
CA GLY A 447 -17.82 13.60 11.07
C GLY A 447 -16.88 12.66 11.85
N LEU A 448 -16.45 11.54 11.26
CA LEU A 448 -15.54 10.60 11.89
C LEU A 448 -14.24 11.27 12.35
N ASP A 449 -13.88 11.06 13.60
CA ASP A 449 -12.57 11.37 14.18
C ASP A 449 -11.80 10.06 14.32
N CYS A 450 -10.77 9.88 13.53
CA CYS A 450 -10.03 8.63 13.40
C CYS A 450 -8.55 8.83 13.70
N VAL A 451 -7.95 7.88 14.40
CA VAL A 451 -6.51 7.78 14.67
C VAL A 451 -6.11 6.31 14.54
N SER A 452 -4.99 6.03 13.87
CA SER A 452 -4.42 4.68 13.80
C SER A 452 -3.19 4.55 14.68
N LEU A 453 -3.03 3.40 15.30
CA LEU A 453 -1.89 3.00 16.15
C LEU A 453 -1.61 1.51 15.99
N GLY A 454 -0.46 1.05 16.44
CA GLY A 454 -0.11 -0.37 16.48
C GLY A 454 1.24 -0.63 17.10
N PRO A 455 1.56 -1.91 17.36
CA PRO A 455 2.85 -2.32 17.90
C PRO A 455 3.93 -2.35 16.83
N ASN A 456 5.20 -2.49 17.25
CA ASN A 456 6.28 -2.67 16.31
C ASN A 456 6.21 -4.04 15.62
N MET A 457 6.10 -4.02 14.31
CA MET A 457 6.28 -5.17 13.42
C MET A 457 7.41 -4.92 12.44
N LYS A 458 8.00 -5.96 11.90
CA LYS A 458 9.05 -5.88 10.89
C LYS A 458 8.83 -6.92 9.81
N ASP A 459 9.30 -6.61 8.61
CA ASP A 459 9.30 -7.50 7.46
C ASP A 459 7.90 -8.06 7.14
N ILE A 460 6.84 -7.28 7.43
CA ILE A 460 5.47 -7.63 7.09
C ILE A 460 5.36 -8.02 5.61
N HIS A 461 4.37 -8.82 5.27
CA HIS A 461 4.16 -9.35 3.91
C HIS A 461 5.32 -10.22 3.39
N THR A 462 6.17 -10.73 4.29
CA THR A 462 7.25 -11.67 3.96
C THR A 462 7.28 -12.85 4.92
N SER A 463 8.00 -13.91 4.55
CA SER A 463 8.22 -15.07 5.42
C SER A 463 9.13 -14.80 6.64
N GLU A 464 9.63 -13.58 6.76
CA GLU A 464 10.49 -13.14 7.88
C GLU A 464 9.75 -12.19 8.83
N GLU A 465 8.43 -12.05 8.66
CA GLU A 465 7.56 -11.21 9.48
C GLU A 465 7.70 -11.54 10.96
N VAL A 466 7.85 -10.48 11.79
CA VAL A 466 7.96 -10.62 13.25
C VAL A 466 7.16 -9.54 13.99
N LEU A 467 6.56 -9.93 15.12
CA LEU A 467 5.83 -9.06 16.06
C LEU A 467 6.61 -8.91 17.34
N ASP A 468 6.88 -7.67 17.79
CA ASP A 468 7.59 -7.35 19.03
C ASP A 468 6.67 -7.52 20.25
N ILE A 469 6.99 -8.48 21.14
CA ILE A 469 6.18 -8.81 22.31
C ILE A 469 6.10 -7.64 23.29
N ALA A 470 7.21 -7.00 23.57
CA ALA A 470 7.25 -5.90 24.54
C ALA A 470 6.52 -4.65 24.03
N SER A 471 6.60 -4.40 22.72
CA SER A 471 5.83 -3.35 22.06
C SER A 471 4.33 -3.64 22.10
N THR A 472 3.93 -4.89 21.85
CA THR A 472 2.53 -5.35 21.95
C THR A 472 1.96 -5.06 23.35
N GLU A 473 2.74 -5.33 24.43
CA GLU A 473 2.32 -5.05 25.80
C GLU A 473 2.16 -3.53 26.04
N ARG A 474 3.10 -2.72 25.59
CA ARG A 474 3.02 -1.26 25.78
C ARG A 474 1.87 -0.63 25.03
N VAL A 475 1.60 -1.06 23.78
CA VAL A 475 0.48 -0.58 22.98
C VAL A 475 -0.86 -1.02 23.61
N TRP A 476 -0.97 -2.25 24.10
CA TRP A 476 -2.12 -2.71 24.85
C TRP A 476 -2.41 -1.81 26.07
N ASN A 477 -1.40 -1.58 26.90
CA ASN A 477 -1.54 -0.73 28.09
C ASN A 477 -1.96 0.69 27.72
N TYR A 478 -1.42 1.22 26.62
CA TYR A 478 -1.79 2.53 26.08
C TYR A 478 -3.24 2.55 25.59
N LEU A 479 -3.68 1.58 24.81
CA LEU A 479 -5.05 1.47 24.31
C LEU A 479 -6.06 1.40 25.47
N VAL A 480 -5.80 0.55 26.47
CA VAL A 480 -6.62 0.46 27.68
C VAL A 480 -6.70 1.82 28.38
N LYS A 481 -5.56 2.49 28.56
CA LYS A 481 -5.52 3.79 29.22
C LYS A 481 -6.27 4.89 28.46
N VAL A 482 -6.19 4.86 27.13
CA VAL A 482 -6.98 5.76 26.26
C VAL A 482 -8.47 5.52 26.48
N LEU A 483 -8.94 4.26 26.44
CA LEU A 483 -10.36 3.94 26.64
C LEU A 483 -10.85 4.37 28.04
N GLU A 484 -10.04 4.19 29.10
CA GLU A 484 -10.35 4.67 30.46
C GLU A 484 -10.56 6.20 30.50
N GLN A 485 -9.88 6.96 29.67
CA GLN A 485 -9.94 8.42 29.65
C GLN A 485 -10.96 9.01 28.67
N LEU A 486 -11.62 8.18 27.86
CA LEU A 486 -12.65 8.63 26.90
C LEU A 486 -14.06 8.69 27.53
N LYS A 487 -14.21 9.48 28.58
CA LYS A 487 -15.51 9.69 29.29
C LYS A 487 -16.38 10.78 28.69
N ASP A 488 -15.81 11.71 27.95
CA ASP A 488 -16.38 12.94 27.39
C ASP A 488 -16.11 13.12 25.89
#